data_8512d0e100450b5c4184342513998f1a
#
_entry.id   8512d0e100450b5c4184342513998f1a
#
_cell.length_a   1.000
_cell.length_b   1.000
_cell.length_c   1.000
_cell.angle_alpha   90.00
_cell.angle_beta   90.00
_cell.angle_gamma   90.00
#
_symmetry.space_group_name_H-M   'P 1'
#
loop_
_entity.id
_entity.type
_entity.pdbx_description
1 polymer ?
#
loop_
_entity_poly.entity_id
_entity_poly.type
_entity_poly.pdbx_seq_one_letter_code
_entity_poly.pdbx_strand_id
1 'polypeptide(L)'
;MSYGFHLVVEGDYACFTRSEAKVERASYDVPTPGALEGLLKSIYWKPALQYYIDRIVVFHPIQFTNIRRNEVKSKVSLSAVKSQMKGSSGTPEIYTSEARTQRAAMILKDVKYGISFHFERTFLRSDHEDESDEKHYNILLRRLQKGQQFRQPCLGCREFPVKRMELVDAFDLHEVADENKGDRDLGWMLYRMQ
;
A
#
# COMPACT_ATOMS: atom_id res chain seq x y z
N MET A 1 -1.67 12.05 -24.29
CA MET A 1 -2.03 10.62 -24.25
C MET A 1 -1.80 10.15 -22.83
N SER A 2 -2.80 9.56 -22.24
CA SER A 2 -2.66 8.95 -20.90
C SER A 2 -1.92 7.63 -21.06
N TYR A 3 -0.75 7.50 -20.43
CA TYR A 3 0.02 6.25 -20.40
C TYR A 3 -0.55 5.34 -19.32
N GLY A 4 -1.45 4.43 -19.71
CA GLY A 4 -2.06 3.45 -18.81
C GLY A 4 -1.25 2.18 -18.70
N PHE A 5 -1.34 1.53 -17.52
CA PHE A 5 -0.73 0.23 -17.22
C PHE A 5 -1.76 -0.69 -16.59
N HIS A 6 -1.58 -2.00 -16.80
CA HIS A 6 -2.33 -3.05 -16.11
C HIS A 6 -1.38 -3.92 -15.32
N LEU A 7 -1.57 -3.97 -14.01
CA LEU A 7 -0.71 -4.69 -13.08
C LEU A 7 -1.54 -5.71 -12.30
N VAL A 8 -1.11 -6.95 -12.28
CA VAL A 8 -1.67 -7.98 -11.40
C VAL A 8 -0.76 -8.12 -10.18
N VAL A 9 -1.34 -8.09 -8.99
CA VAL A 9 -0.62 -8.27 -7.72
C VAL A 9 -1.29 -9.36 -6.89
N GLU A 10 -0.47 -10.20 -6.25
CA GLU A 10 -0.92 -11.30 -5.40
C GLU A 10 -0.22 -11.22 -4.05
N GLY A 11 -0.90 -11.68 -3.00
CA GLY A 11 -0.34 -11.78 -1.67
C GLY A 11 -1.07 -12.78 -0.79
N ASP A 12 -0.35 -13.37 0.15
CA ASP A 12 -0.95 -14.31 1.10
C ASP A 12 -1.89 -13.59 2.05
N TYR A 13 -1.58 -12.31 2.38
CA TYR A 13 -2.38 -11.46 3.25
C TYR A 13 -2.38 -10.01 2.78
N ALA A 14 -3.44 -9.28 3.15
CA ALA A 14 -3.52 -7.83 2.97
C ALA A 14 -4.30 -7.16 4.12
N CYS A 15 -3.98 -5.91 4.42
CA CYS A 15 -4.74 -5.12 5.38
C CYS A 15 -4.82 -3.65 4.95
N PHE A 16 -5.95 -3.29 4.38
CA PHE A 16 -6.29 -1.92 4.01
C PHE A 16 -7.08 -1.30 5.16
N THR A 17 -6.33 -0.86 6.18
CA THR A 17 -6.89 -0.50 7.48
C THR A 17 -7.96 0.57 7.40
N ARG A 18 -9.15 0.28 7.97
CA ARG A 18 -10.24 1.24 8.13
C ARG A 18 -9.83 2.38 9.03
N SER A 19 -10.21 3.59 8.68
CA SER A 19 -9.83 4.80 9.44
C SER A 19 -10.31 4.80 10.89
N GLU A 20 -11.43 4.15 11.16
CA GLU A 20 -12.02 3.99 12.49
C GLU A 20 -11.35 2.89 13.34
N ALA A 21 -10.70 1.92 12.70
CA ALA A 21 -10.09 0.75 13.36
C ALA A 21 -8.58 0.93 13.57
N LYS A 22 -8.18 1.96 14.33
CA LYS A 22 -6.76 2.31 14.50
C LYS A 22 -6.00 1.41 15.48
N VAL A 23 -6.68 0.87 16.46
CA VAL A 23 -6.07 0.07 17.55
C VAL A 23 -6.10 -1.42 17.21
N GLU A 24 -7.28 -1.97 17.03
CA GLU A 24 -7.49 -3.30 16.50
C GLU A 24 -7.83 -3.15 15.02
N ARG A 25 -6.88 -3.47 14.17
CA ARG A 25 -7.01 -3.17 12.75
C ARG A 25 -8.05 -4.06 12.10
N ALA A 26 -8.96 -3.45 11.35
CA ALA A 26 -9.86 -4.14 10.45
C ALA A 26 -9.60 -3.66 9.02
N SER A 27 -9.46 -4.59 8.09
CA SER A 27 -9.30 -4.28 6.68
C SER A 27 -10.62 -3.88 6.04
N TYR A 28 -10.57 -2.96 5.06
CA TYR A 28 -11.60 -2.89 4.03
C TYR A 28 -11.64 -4.19 3.25
N ASP A 29 -12.76 -4.47 2.60
CA ASP A 29 -12.98 -5.67 1.78
C ASP A 29 -12.08 -5.70 0.55
N VAL A 30 -11.74 -4.54 0.02
CA VAL A 30 -10.90 -4.35 -1.18
C VAL A 30 -9.87 -3.27 -0.94
N PRO A 31 -8.78 -3.19 -1.75
CA PRO A 31 -7.79 -2.14 -1.62
C PRO A 31 -8.39 -0.76 -1.86
N THR A 32 -7.99 0.20 -1.03
CA THR A 32 -8.32 1.61 -1.28
C THR A 32 -7.43 2.17 -2.39
N PRO A 33 -7.92 3.13 -3.21
CA PRO A 33 -7.08 3.78 -4.23
C PRO A 33 -5.80 4.37 -3.64
N GLY A 34 -5.87 5.01 -2.46
CA GLY A 34 -4.69 5.57 -1.78
C GLY A 34 -3.66 4.52 -1.35
N ALA A 35 -4.09 3.31 -0.97
CA ALA A 35 -3.17 2.21 -0.66
C ALA A 35 -2.44 1.72 -1.91
N LEU A 36 -3.16 1.62 -3.05
CA LEU A 36 -2.57 1.24 -4.33
C LEU A 36 -1.63 2.31 -4.89
N GLU A 37 -1.96 3.59 -4.74
CA GLU A 37 -1.01 4.67 -5.03
C GLU A 37 0.29 4.51 -4.21
N GLY A 38 0.18 4.18 -2.92
CA GLY A 38 1.32 3.90 -2.05
C GLY A 38 2.16 2.72 -2.53
N LEU A 39 1.51 1.67 -3.04
CA LEU A 39 2.16 0.51 -3.66
C LEU A 39 2.94 0.94 -4.91
N LEU A 40 2.33 1.71 -5.83
CA LEU A 40 2.98 2.20 -7.04
C LEU A 40 4.16 3.14 -6.72
N LYS A 41 4.00 4.02 -5.75
CA LYS A 41 5.06 4.92 -5.24
C LYS A 41 6.23 4.13 -4.63
N SER A 42 6.02 2.92 -4.14
CA SER A 42 7.11 2.06 -3.67
C SER A 42 7.98 1.51 -4.81
N ILE A 43 7.42 1.40 -6.02
CA ILE A 43 8.12 0.96 -7.23
C ILE A 43 8.88 2.14 -7.84
N TYR A 44 8.15 3.23 -8.14
CA TYR A 44 8.73 4.43 -8.71
C TYR A 44 8.03 5.68 -8.18
N TRP A 45 8.79 6.55 -7.56
CA TRP A 45 8.29 7.83 -7.04
C TRP A 45 9.18 8.99 -7.45
N LYS A 46 8.55 10.08 -7.83
CA LYS A 46 9.13 11.40 -8.02
C LYS A 46 8.14 12.47 -7.54
N PRO A 47 8.58 13.61 -7.03
CA PRO A 47 7.67 14.71 -6.66
C PRO A 47 6.80 15.18 -7.82
N ALA A 48 7.33 15.08 -9.05
CA ALA A 48 6.66 15.47 -10.28
C ALA A 48 5.57 14.51 -10.75
N LEU A 49 5.40 13.35 -10.09
CA LEU A 49 4.46 12.31 -10.51
C LEU A 49 3.31 12.12 -9.52
N GLN A 50 2.09 12.11 -10.04
CA GLN A 50 0.89 11.70 -9.33
C GLN A 50 0.30 10.47 -10.02
N TYR A 51 0.05 9.41 -9.26
CA TYR A 51 -0.64 8.21 -9.74
C TYR A 51 -2.14 8.32 -9.55
N TYR A 52 -2.89 7.76 -10.50
CA TYR A 52 -4.33 7.63 -10.46
C TYR A 52 -4.71 6.17 -10.71
N ILE A 53 -5.61 5.67 -9.89
CA ILE A 53 -6.16 4.32 -10.01
C ILE A 53 -7.46 4.41 -10.81
N ASP A 54 -7.47 3.82 -12.00
CA ASP A 54 -8.61 3.88 -12.92
C ASP A 54 -9.59 2.75 -12.66
N ARG A 55 -9.06 1.55 -12.36
CA ARG A 55 -9.86 0.34 -12.14
C ARG A 55 -9.16 -0.62 -11.20
N ILE A 56 -9.95 -1.27 -10.36
CA ILE A 56 -9.51 -2.38 -9.50
C ILE A 56 -10.34 -3.60 -9.86
N VAL A 57 -9.70 -4.71 -10.18
CA VAL A 57 -10.32 -6.02 -10.38
C VAL A 57 -9.98 -6.89 -9.19
N VAL A 58 -10.97 -7.51 -8.58
CA VAL A 58 -10.81 -8.44 -7.45
C VAL A 58 -10.98 -9.85 -7.99
N PHE A 59 -9.87 -10.59 -8.15
CA PHE A 59 -9.91 -11.92 -8.74
C PHE A 59 -10.35 -12.98 -7.74
N HIS A 60 -9.71 -13.03 -6.57
CA HIS A 60 -9.99 -14.04 -5.56
C HIS A 60 -11.19 -13.64 -4.69
N PRO A 61 -11.89 -14.62 -4.11
CA PRO A 61 -12.97 -14.34 -3.15
C PRO A 61 -12.49 -13.47 -1.99
N ILE A 62 -13.34 -12.55 -1.53
CA ILE A 62 -13.03 -11.70 -0.39
C ILE A 62 -13.13 -12.56 0.88
N GLN A 63 -12.01 -12.92 1.44
CA GLN A 63 -11.93 -13.77 2.63
C GLN A 63 -11.14 -13.09 3.74
N PHE A 64 -11.70 -13.11 4.95
CA PHE A 64 -11.06 -12.57 6.14
C PHE A 64 -10.47 -13.67 7.03
N THR A 65 -9.43 -13.30 7.74
CA THR A 65 -8.84 -14.09 8.82
C THR A 65 -8.42 -13.18 9.96
N ASN A 66 -8.32 -13.73 11.16
CA ASN A 66 -7.87 -12.99 12.33
C ASN A 66 -6.43 -13.38 12.67
N ILE A 67 -5.59 -12.39 12.91
CA ILE A 67 -4.25 -12.57 13.43
C ILE A 67 -4.09 -11.83 14.76
N ARG A 68 -3.25 -12.37 15.64
CA ARG A 68 -2.82 -11.67 16.86
C ARG A 68 -1.39 -11.22 16.69
N ARG A 69 -1.12 -9.95 16.99
CA ARG A 69 0.19 -9.34 16.88
C ARG A 69 0.66 -8.81 18.21
N ASN A 70 1.95 -9.01 18.47
CA ASN A 70 2.60 -8.36 19.59
C ASN A 70 3.05 -6.96 19.14
N GLU A 71 2.49 -5.93 19.76
CA GLU A 71 2.86 -4.54 19.52
C GLU A 71 3.43 -3.92 20.80
N VAL A 72 4.16 -2.82 20.65
CA VAL A 72 4.64 -2.03 21.78
C VAL A 72 3.60 -0.96 22.09
N LYS A 73 3.02 -1.00 23.30
CA LYS A 73 1.98 -0.06 23.74
C LYS A 73 2.47 1.36 23.99
N SER A 74 3.76 1.52 24.24
CA SER A 74 4.37 2.79 24.62
C SER A 74 5.15 3.41 23.47
N LYS A 75 5.17 4.73 23.42
CA LYS A 75 6.03 5.50 22.51
C LYS A 75 7.12 6.17 23.32
N VAL A 76 8.31 6.32 22.75
CA VAL A 76 9.37 7.11 23.36
C VAL A 76 8.90 8.55 23.56
N SER A 77 9.06 9.07 24.77
CA SER A 77 8.68 10.45 25.09
C SER A 77 9.60 11.45 24.39
N LEU A 78 9.04 12.32 23.57
CA LEU A 78 9.79 13.40 22.92
C LEU A 78 10.43 14.36 23.95
N SER A 79 9.82 14.57 25.12
CA SER A 79 10.39 15.38 26.19
C SER A 79 11.63 14.71 26.80
N ALA A 80 11.60 13.38 26.99
CA ALA A 80 12.75 12.63 27.48
C ALA A 80 13.92 12.69 26.49
N VAL A 81 13.66 12.53 25.19
CA VAL A 81 14.67 12.65 24.14
C VAL A 81 15.28 14.07 24.13
N LYS A 82 14.45 15.11 24.15
CA LYS A 82 14.92 16.50 24.19
C LYS A 82 15.74 16.82 25.44
N SER A 83 15.37 16.27 26.60
CA SER A 83 16.09 16.43 27.86
C SER A 83 17.49 15.79 27.77
N GLN A 84 17.55 14.58 27.22
CA GLN A 84 18.83 13.88 27.02
C GLN A 84 19.74 14.61 26.02
N MET A 85 19.19 15.14 24.91
CA MET A 85 19.94 15.98 23.98
C MET A 85 20.55 17.23 24.63
N LYS A 86 19.99 17.70 25.77
CA LYS A 86 20.49 18.83 26.57
C LYS A 86 21.48 18.40 27.68
N GLY A 87 21.88 17.11 27.70
CA GLY A 87 22.86 16.59 28.64
C GLY A 87 22.29 16.03 29.95
N SER A 88 20.98 15.80 30.05
CA SER A 88 20.42 15.11 31.22
C SER A 88 20.83 13.65 31.25
N SER A 89 21.09 13.11 32.45
CA SER A 89 21.35 11.69 32.66
C SER A 89 20.06 10.87 32.47
N GLY A 90 20.16 9.71 31.80
CA GLY A 90 19.08 8.77 31.58
C GLY A 90 18.84 8.50 30.08
N THR A 91 18.63 7.24 29.75
CA THR A 91 18.38 6.79 28.38
C THR A 91 16.88 6.61 28.18
N PRO A 92 16.26 7.21 27.15
CA PRO A 92 14.85 7.00 26.86
C PRO A 92 14.65 5.61 26.23
N GLU A 93 14.64 4.59 27.08
CA GLU A 93 14.52 3.18 26.67
C GLU A 93 13.09 2.69 26.77
N ILE A 94 12.71 1.80 25.88
CA ILE A 94 11.47 1.01 25.96
C ILE A 94 11.87 -0.46 25.84
N TYR A 95 11.67 -1.20 26.92
CA TYR A 95 11.87 -2.64 26.92
C TYR A 95 10.62 -3.33 26.32
N THR A 96 10.79 -3.93 25.14
CA THR A 96 9.67 -4.56 24.41
C THR A 96 9.04 -5.71 25.17
N SER A 97 9.79 -6.38 26.06
CA SER A 97 9.27 -7.44 26.96
C SER A 97 8.23 -6.92 27.93
N GLU A 98 8.42 -5.71 28.47
CA GLU A 98 7.54 -5.09 29.47
C GLU A 98 6.41 -4.28 28.83
N ALA A 99 6.69 -3.66 27.67
CA ALA A 99 5.75 -2.83 26.94
C ALA A 99 4.93 -3.58 25.88
N ARG A 100 5.03 -4.91 25.84
CA ARG A 100 4.30 -5.75 24.90
C ARG A 100 2.79 -5.74 25.19
N THR A 101 2.03 -5.61 24.11
CA THR A 101 0.58 -5.81 24.12
C THR A 101 0.15 -6.65 22.94
N GLN A 102 -0.80 -7.55 23.11
CA GLN A 102 -1.41 -8.27 22.00
C GLN A 102 -2.57 -7.45 21.44
N ARG A 103 -2.61 -7.36 20.12
CA ARG A 103 -3.72 -6.74 19.38
C ARG A 103 -4.21 -7.69 18.29
N ALA A 104 -5.51 -7.86 18.22
CA ALA A 104 -6.14 -8.56 17.12
C ALA A 104 -6.17 -7.70 15.88
N ALA A 105 -6.11 -8.34 14.72
CA ALA A 105 -6.37 -7.67 13.45
C ALA A 105 -7.16 -8.61 12.54
N MET A 106 -8.23 -8.08 11.95
CA MET A 106 -8.99 -8.73 10.91
C MET A 106 -8.41 -8.33 9.55
N ILE A 107 -7.83 -9.28 8.86
CA ILE A 107 -7.09 -9.06 7.62
C ILE A 107 -7.66 -9.92 6.48
N LEU A 108 -7.37 -9.53 5.26
CA LEU A 108 -7.66 -10.33 4.07
C LEU A 108 -6.62 -11.42 3.89
N LYS A 109 -7.02 -12.57 3.35
CA LYS A 109 -6.12 -13.68 3.01
C LYS A 109 -6.29 -14.08 1.55
N ASP A 110 -5.22 -14.63 0.96
CA ASP A 110 -5.19 -15.16 -0.40
C ASP A 110 -5.74 -14.17 -1.42
N VAL A 111 -5.09 -13.03 -1.52
CA VAL A 111 -5.59 -11.91 -2.34
C VAL A 111 -4.91 -11.85 -3.70
N LYS A 112 -5.71 -11.54 -4.74
CA LYS A 112 -5.26 -11.26 -6.10
C LYS A 112 -6.05 -10.09 -6.68
N TYR A 113 -5.33 -9.05 -7.08
CA TYR A 113 -5.93 -7.81 -7.61
C TYR A 113 -5.32 -7.45 -8.96
N GLY A 114 -6.20 -7.00 -9.88
CA GLY A 114 -5.81 -6.29 -11.10
C GLY A 114 -5.96 -4.79 -10.89
N ILE A 115 -4.94 -4.03 -11.25
CA ILE A 115 -4.89 -2.58 -11.06
C ILE A 115 -4.66 -1.93 -12.42
N SER A 116 -5.67 -1.22 -12.95
CA SER A 116 -5.45 -0.29 -14.05
C SER A 116 -5.13 1.08 -13.48
N PHE A 117 -4.07 1.68 -13.94
CA PHE A 117 -3.63 2.96 -13.45
C PHE A 117 -2.87 3.77 -14.51
N HIS A 118 -2.81 5.07 -14.33
CA HIS A 118 -1.95 5.97 -15.08
C HIS A 118 -1.25 6.94 -14.14
N PHE A 119 -0.34 7.72 -14.68
CA PHE A 119 0.27 8.82 -13.95
C PHE A 119 0.12 10.12 -14.72
N GLU A 120 0.12 11.22 -13.99
CA GLU A 120 0.17 12.58 -14.54
C GLU A 120 1.34 13.33 -13.92
N ARG A 121 1.90 14.29 -14.67
CA ARG A 121 2.90 15.19 -14.11
C ARG A 121 2.22 16.32 -13.35
N THR A 122 2.71 16.57 -12.14
CA THR A 122 2.20 17.64 -11.28
C THR A 122 2.80 18.99 -11.61
N PHE A 123 3.88 19.03 -12.44
CA PHE A 123 4.71 20.21 -12.72
C PHE A 123 5.31 20.87 -11.44
N LEU A 124 5.15 20.26 -10.30
CA LEU A 124 5.77 20.66 -9.04
C LEU A 124 7.18 20.11 -9.01
N ARG A 125 8.21 20.96 -9.11
CA ARG A 125 9.63 20.62 -9.19
C ARG A 125 10.00 19.74 -10.41
N SER A 126 10.26 20.38 -11.51
CA SER A 126 11.16 19.83 -12.52
C SER A 126 12.58 20.29 -12.15
N ASP A 127 13.38 19.42 -11.52
CA ASP A 127 14.77 19.73 -11.23
C ASP A 127 15.66 19.63 -12.50
N HIS A 128 15.09 19.18 -13.63
CA HIS A 128 15.81 19.01 -14.90
C HIS A 128 14.90 19.35 -16.10
N GLU A 129 15.46 20.05 -17.07
CA GLU A 129 14.82 20.41 -18.34
C GLU A 129 14.40 19.20 -19.19
N ASP A 130 14.96 18.00 -18.91
CA ASP A 130 14.73 16.76 -19.66
C ASP A 130 13.60 15.88 -19.10
N GLU A 131 12.76 16.33 -18.19
CA GLU A 131 11.66 15.53 -17.66
C GLU A 131 10.47 15.50 -18.62
N SER A 132 10.34 14.41 -19.38
CA SER A 132 9.21 14.13 -20.26
C SER A 132 8.33 13.00 -19.71
N ASP A 133 7.06 12.97 -20.14
CA ASP A 133 6.15 11.87 -19.82
C ASP A 133 6.70 10.53 -20.32
N GLU A 134 7.30 10.54 -21.51
CA GLU A 134 7.91 9.37 -22.12
C GLU A 134 9.08 8.81 -21.29
N LYS A 135 9.92 9.67 -20.74
CA LYS A 135 11.02 9.27 -19.83
C LYS A 135 10.47 8.55 -18.60
N HIS A 136 9.45 9.12 -17.94
CA HIS A 136 8.84 8.52 -16.77
C HIS A 136 8.11 7.21 -17.11
N TYR A 137 7.42 7.16 -18.25
CA TYR A 137 6.80 5.95 -18.75
C TYR A 137 7.83 4.83 -18.94
N ASN A 138 8.92 5.08 -19.63
CA ASN A 138 9.96 4.09 -19.90
C ASN A 138 10.67 3.62 -18.62
N ILE A 139 10.88 4.52 -17.65
CA ILE A 139 11.45 4.14 -16.35
C ILE A 139 10.51 3.22 -15.59
N LEU A 140 9.22 3.57 -15.51
CA LEU A 140 8.21 2.78 -14.81
C LEU A 140 8.03 1.42 -15.48
N LEU A 141 7.87 1.39 -16.81
CA LEU A 141 7.76 0.17 -17.61
C LEU A 141 8.92 -0.78 -17.34
N ARG A 142 10.16 -0.28 -17.45
CA ARG A 142 11.36 -1.08 -17.18
C ARG A 142 11.37 -1.64 -15.75
N ARG A 143 10.97 -0.83 -14.76
CA ARG A 143 10.92 -1.29 -13.36
C ARG A 143 9.89 -2.37 -13.14
N LEU A 144 8.70 -2.23 -13.71
CA LEU A 144 7.64 -3.23 -13.64
C LEU A 144 8.07 -4.54 -14.29
N GLN A 145 8.65 -4.47 -15.51
CA GLN A 145 9.12 -5.66 -16.24
C GLN A 145 10.28 -6.39 -15.55
N LYS A 146 11.19 -5.65 -14.88
CA LYS A 146 12.37 -6.22 -14.23
C LYS A 146 12.18 -6.47 -12.74
N GLY A 147 11.01 -6.20 -12.16
CA GLY A 147 10.76 -6.32 -10.73
C GLY A 147 11.59 -5.35 -9.88
N GLN A 148 12.02 -4.21 -10.45
CA GLN A 148 12.82 -3.23 -9.76
C GLN A 148 11.92 -2.31 -8.92
N GLN A 149 12.31 -2.08 -7.66
CA GLN A 149 11.52 -1.28 -6.73
C GLN A 149 12.43 -0.45 -5.82
N PHE A 150 11.93 0.70 -5.37
CA PHE A 150 12.61 1.52 -4.38
C PHE A 150 12.47 0.93 -2.97
N ARG A 151 11.27 0.41 -2.67
CA ARG A 151 10.94 -0.31 -1.44
C ARG A 151 10.10 -1.51 -1.79
N GLN A 152 10.12 -2.54 -0.91
CA GLN A 152 9.23 -3.69 -1.06
C GLN A 152 7.76 -3.21 -1.11
N PRO A 153 7.03 -3.47 -2.20
CA PRO A 153 5.60 -3.21 -2.28
C PRO A 153 4.84 -4.02 -1.24
N CYS A 154 3.82 -3.43 -0.65
CA CYS A 154 2.99 -4.09 0.35
C CYS A 154 1.50 -3.83 0.09
N LEU A 155 0.68 -4.76 0.54
CA LEU A 155 -0.78 -4.73 0.43
C LEU A 155 -1.40 -4.08 1.68
N GLY A 156 -1.28 -2.74 1.72
CA GLY A 156 -1.71 -1.90 2.83
C GLY A 156 -0.65 -1.78 3.92
N CYS A 157 -0.54 -2.73 4.83
CA CYS A 157 0.47 -2.73 5.88
C CYS A 157 1.80 -3.34 5.41
N ARG A 158 2.93 -2.84 5.91
CA ARG A 158 4.28 -3.31 5.52
C ARG A 158 4.56 -4.77 5.84
N GLU A 159 3.85 -5.34 6.77
CA GLU A 159 3.93 -6.75 7.17
C GLU A 159 3.31 -7.72 6.15
N PHE A 160 2.59 -7.18 5.15
CA PHE A 160 1.97 -7.96 4.06
C PHE A 160 2.59 -7.59 2.72
N PRO A 161 3.79 -8.10 2.41
CA PRO A 161 4.46 -7.81 1.15
C PRO A 161 3.69 -8.42 -0.03
N VAL A 162 3.83 -7.80 -1.18
CA VAL A 162 3.39 -8.39 -2.46
C VAL A 162 4.25 -9.64 -2.71
N LYS A 163 3.59 -10.77 -2.97
CA LYS A 163 4.22 -12.06 -3.27
C LYS A 163 4.58 -12.18 -4.75
N ARG A 164 3.66 -11.79 -5.61
CA ARG A 164 3.83 -11.76 -7.07
C ARG A 164 3.30 -10.47 -7.63
N MET A 165 4.00 -9.94 -8.61
CA MET A 165 3.61 -8.75 -9.35
C MET A 165 3.93 -8.96 -10.83
N GLU A 166 2.95 -8.72 -11.70
CA GLU A 166 3.05 -8.98 -13.12
C GLU A 166 2.38 -7.88 -13.93
N LEU A 167 3.13 -7.32 -14.88
CA LEU A 167 2.58 -6.41 -15.87
C LEU A 167 1.89 -7.21 -16.97
N VAL A 168 0.63 -6.86 -17.27
CA VAL A 168 -0.17 -7.56 -18.29
C VAL A 168 -0.74 -6.55 -19.30
N ASP A 169 -1.05 -7.01 -20.50
CA ASP A 169 -1.68 -6.17 -21.52
C ASP A 169 -3.18 -5.98 -21.25
N ALA A 170 -3.83 -7.01 -20.71
CA ALA A 170 -5.24 -6.99 -20.30
C ALA A 170 -5.48 -7.99 -19.17
N PHE A 171 -6.56 -7.79 -18.41
CA PHE A 171 -6.98 -8.72 -17.37
C PHE A 171 -7.80 -9.86 -17.96
N ASP A 172 -7.48 -11.11 -17.59
CA ASP A 172 -8.37 -12.24 -17.85
C ASP A 172 -9.52 -12.24 -16.83
N LEU A 173 -10.67 -11.71 -17.23
CA LEU A 173 -11.84 -11.63 -16.38
C LEU A 173 -12.50 -12.99 -16.11
N HIS A 174 -12.11 -14.06 -16.82
CA HIS A 174 -12.58 -15.41 -16.51
C HIS A 174 -12.00 -15.94 -15.19
N GLU A 175 -10.85 -15.40 -14.77
CA GLU A 175 -10.24 -15.73 -13.47
C GLU A 175 -10.94 -15.10 -12.27
N VAL A 176 -11.90 -14.18 -12.50
CA VAL A 176 -12.66 -13.56 -11.40
C VAL A 176 -13.57 -14.59 -10.76
N ALA A 177 -13.43 -14.78 -9.46
CA ALA A 177 -14.25 -15.69 -8.68
C ALA A 177 -15.75 -15.35 -8.82
N ASP A 178 -16.60 -16.38 -8.87
CA ASP A 178 -18.04 -16.19 -9.09
C ASP A 178 -18.68 -15.34 -7.99
N GLU A 179 -18.19 -15.43 -6.76
CA GLU A 179 -18.65 -14.64 -5.62
C GLU A 179 -18.38 -13.13 -5.77
N ASN A 180 -17.45 -12.75 -6.65
CA ASN A 180 -17.10 -11.36 -6.94
C ASN A 180 -17.79 -10.80 -8.18
N LYS A 181 -18.58 -11.62 -8.87
CA LYS A 181 -19.37 -11.19 -10.04
C LYS A 181 -20.68 -10.55 -9.61
N GLY A 182 -21.10 -9.51 -10.33
CA GLY A 182 -22.33 -8.76 -10.06
C GLY A 182 -22.13 -7.57 -9.13
N ASP A 183 -23.24 -6.93 -8.77
CA ASP A 183 -23.23 -5.73 -7.94
C ASP A 183 -23.19 -6.09 -6.46
N ARG A 184 -22.29 -5.45 -5.72
CA ARG A 184 -22.15 -5.61 -4.28
C ARG A 184 -21.85 -4.27 -3.62
N ASP A 185 -22.68 -3.89 -2.65
CA ASP A 185 -22.42 -2.73 -1.82
C ASP A 185 -21.35 -3.07 -0.78
N LEU A 186 -20.20 -2.40 -0.89
CA LEU A 186 -19.08 -2.52 0.05
C LEU A 186 -19.04 -1.39 1.10
N GLY A 187 -20.08 -0.53 1.09
CA GLY A 187 -20.16 0.63 1.97
C GLY A 187 -19.15 1.74 1.60
N TRP A 188 -18.96 2.66 2.54
CA TRP A 188 -18.05 3.79 2.36
C TRP A 188 -16.60 3.39 2.55
N MET A 189 -15.75 3.88 1.66
CA MET A 189 -14.30 3.62 1.69
C MET A 189 -13.52 4.93 1.63
N LEU A 190 -12.44 5.01 2.40
CA LEU A 190 -11.54 6.15 2.34
C LEU A 190 -10.82 6.17 0.99
N TYR A 191 -11.02 7.24 0.23
CA TYR A 191 -10.35 7.41 -1.06
C TYR A 191 -8.86 7.79 -0.87
N ARG A 192 -8.59 8.88 -0.11
CA ARG A 192 -7.24 9.43 0.12
C ARG A 192 -7.22 10.23 1.42
N MET A 193 -6.07 10.21 2.10
CA MET A 193 -5.74 11.18 3.14
C MET A 193 -5.01 12.37 2.50
N GLN A 194 -5.41 13.57 2.88
CA GLN A 194 -4.74 14.82 2.50
C GLN A 194 -3.60 15.15 3.47
#